data_c5c762a1691569c7f5c4f0b351cc0574
#
_entry.id   c5c762a1691569c7f5c4f0b351cc0574
#
_cell.length_a   1.000
_cell.length_b   1.000
_cell.length_c   1.000
_cell.angle_alpha   90.00
_cell.angle_beta   90.00
_cell.angle_gamma   90.00
#
_symmetry.space_group_name_H-M   'P 1'
#
loop_
_entity.id
_entity.type
_entity.pdbx_description
1 polymer ?
#
loop_
_entity_poly.entity_id
_entity_poly.type
_entity_poly.pdbx_seq_one_letter_code
_entity_poly.pdbx_strand_id
1 'polypeptide(L)'
;MTAATSFNEREAEACYVARLIEDGRTYWVAGGGGPMYAVLLAQRIGYAPNAQYITEDGAIAPEPMLPFDPIQTMVSSRASYKALQWGTMNTAQDYAALGLIDYGILNTLQVD
;
A
#
# COMPACT_ATOMS: atom_id res chain seq x y z
N MET A 1 8.19 22.29 14.23
CA MET A 1 7.84 20.87 14.29
C MET A 1 8.97 20.10 14.96
N THR A 2 8.66 19.27 15.92
CA THR A 2 9.65 18.45 16.62
C THR A 2 9.76 17.09 15.93
N ALA A 3 10.97 16.64 15.68
CA ALA A 3 11.18 15.30 15.14
C ALA A 3 10.77 14.24 16.18
N ALA A 4 10.20 13.14 15.72
CA ALA A 4 9.89 12.02 16.58
C ALA A 4 11.19 11.41 17.13
N THR A 5 11.22 11.17 18.45
CA THR A 5 12.38 10.58 19.13
C THR A 5 12.21 9.09 19.41
N SER A 6 11.00 8.56 19.16
CA SER A 6 10.70 7.13 19.36
C SER A 6 9.80 6.63 18.24
N PHE A 7 9.85 5.33 18.01
CA PHE A 7 9.01 4.64 17.01
C PHE A 7 8.79 3.20 17.44
N ASN A 8 7.71 2.60 16.96
CA ASN A 8 7.44 1.17 17.17
C ASN A 8 7.91 0.36 15.95
N GLU A 9 7.81 -0.96 16.06
CA GLU A 9 8.27 -1.88 15.01
C GLU A 9 7.54 -1.66 13.69
N ARG A 10 6.24 -1.38 13.73
CA ARG A 10 5.44 -1.16 12.51
C ARG A 10 5.84 0.13 11.81
N GLU A 11 6.09 1.16 12.56
CA GLU A 11 6.57 2.43 12.01
C GLU A 11 7.95 2.27 11.40
N ALA A 12 8.85 1.54 12.07
CA ALA A 12 10.18 1.25 11.54
C ALA A 12 10.11 0.45 10.24
N GLU A 13 9.25 -0.58 10.19
CA GLU A 13 9.02 -1.38 8.99
C GLU A 13 8.50 -0.53 7.84
N ALA A 14 7.48 0.29 8.08
CA ALA A 14 6.93 1.17 7.06
C ALA A 14 7.98 2.14 6.53
N CYS A 15 8.77 2.75 7.39
CA CYS A 15 9.85 3.66 6.99
C CYS A 15 10.93 2.96 6.18
N TYR A 16 11.31 1.76 6.58
CA TYR A 16 12.32 0.97 5.87
C TYR A 16 11.83 0.60 4.47
N VAL A 17 10.61 0.06 4.37
CA VAL A 17 10.03 -0.35 3.09
C VAL A 17 9.77 0.87 2.19
N ALA A 18 9.37 1.99 2.76
CA ALA A 18 9.16 3.22 1.99
C ALA A 18 10.40 3.65 1.20
N ARG A 19 11.59 3.39 1.73
CA ARG A 19 12.85 3.68 1.04
C ARG A 19 13.07 2.81 -0.19
N LEU A 20 12.42 1.65 -0.25
CA LEU A 20 12.54 0.73 -1.37
C LEU A 20 11.51 1.00 -2.46
N ILE A 21 10.55 1.89 -2.21
CA ILE A 21 9.52 2.24 -3.17
C ILE A 21 10.12 3.10 -4.27
N GLU A 22 9.95 2.66 -5.50
CA GLU A 22 10.44 3.36 -6.69
C GLU A 22 9.33 4.23 -7.27
N ASP A 23 9.67 5.45 -7.65
CA ASP A 23 8.72 6.37 -8.27
C ASP A 23 8.24 5.83 -9.61
N GLY A 24 6.96 6.01 -9.89
CA GLY A 24 6.34 5.54 -11.15
C GLY A 24 6.04 4.05 -11.22
N ARG A 25 6.28 3.30 -10.15
CA ARG A 25 6.02 1.86 -10.10
C ARG A 25 4.68 1.55 -9.43
N THR A 26 4.14 0.39 -9.74
CA THR A 26 2.87 -0.10 -9.20
C THR A 26 3.12 -1.28 -8.27
N TYR A 27 2.54 -1.20 -7.08
CA TYR A 27 2.72 -2.16 -6.00
C TYR A 27 1.40 -2.81 -5.62
N TRP A 28 1.35 -4.13 -5.60
CA TRP A 28 0.22 -4.85 -5.03
C TRP A 28 0.49 -5.05 -3.54
N VAL A 29 -0.37 -4.51 -2.69
CA VAL A 29 -0.20 -4.53 -1.24
C VAL A 29 -1.21 -5.47 -0.60
N ALA A 30 -0.74 -6.37 0.25
CA ALA A 30 -1.57 -7.39 0.88
C ALA A 30 -1.00 -7.80 2.24
N GLY A 31 -1.78 -8.55 2.99
CA GLY A 31 -1.34 -9.14 4.26
C GLY A 31 -1.33 -8.18 5.43
N GLY A 32 -2.11 -7.11 5.40
CA GLY A 32 -2.19 -6.13 6.47
C GLY A 32 -1.81 -4.72 6.01
N GLY A 33 -1.83 -3.77 6.92
CA GLY A 33 -1.66 -2.36 6.58
C GLY A 33 -0.23 -1.90 6.32
N GLY A 34 0.77 -2.64 6.78
CA GLY A 34 2.18 -2.22 6.68
C GLY A 34 2.63 -1.87 5.27
N PRO A 35 2.44 -2.77 4.29
CA PRO A 35 2.83 -2.49 2.90
C PRO A 35 2.14 -1.25 2.32
N MET A 36 0.85 -1.07 2.61
CA MET A 36 0.12 0.10 2.14
C MET A 36 0.64 1.38 2.78
N TYR A 37 0.93 1.35 4.08
CA TYR A 37 1.53 2.48 4.77
C TYR A 37 2.85 2.90 4.14
N ALA A 38 3.67 1.93 3.75
CA ALA A 38 4.97 2.21 3.15
C ALA A 38 4.83 2.97 1.82
N VAL A 39 3.91 2.52 0.96
CA VAL A 39 3.66 3.22 -0.32
C VAL A 39 3.07 4.61 -0.07
N LEU A 40 2.08 4.73 0.82
CA LEU A 40 1.50 6.03 1.16
C LEU A 40 2.53 6.98 1.73
N LEU A 41 3.40 6.49 2.61
CA LEU A 41 4.47 7.30 3.19
C LEU A 41 5.41 7.81 2.11
N ALA A 42 5.86 6.92 1.22
CA ALA A 42 6.75 7.30 0.12
C ALA A 42 6.14 8.38 -0.79
N GLN A 43 4.84 8.27 -1.07
CA GLN A 43 4.10 9.28 -1.82
C GLN A 43 4.05 10.63 -1.08
N ARG A 44 3.70 10.60 0.20
CA ARG A 44 3.41 11.80 0.98
C ARG A 44 4.65 12.61 1.34
N ILE A 45 5.77 11.96 1.55
CA ILE A 45 7.04 12.67 1.81
C ILE A 45 7.73 13.12 0.53
N GLY A 46 7.18 12.82 -0.64
CA GLY A 46 7.73 13.23 -1.92
C GLY A 46 8.89 12.36 -2.42
N TYR A 47 9.14 11.24 -1.78
CA TYR A 47 10.20 10.30 -2.20
C TYR A 47 9.81 9.56 -3.48
N ALA A 48 8.57 9.11 -3.57
CA ALA A 48 8.02 8.43 -4.74
C ALA A 48 6.58 8.91 -4.99
N PRO A 49 6.40 10.17 -5.41
CA PRO A 49 5.06 10.78 -5.50
C PRO A 49 4.16 10.13 -6.55
N ASN A 50 4.73 9.46 -7.55
CA ASN A 50 3.98 8.81 -8.62
C ASN A 50 3.88 7.29 -8.44
N ALA A 51 4.36 6.74 -7.34
CA ALA A 51 4.16 5.34 -7.03
C ALA A 51 2.66 5.10 -6.77
N GLN A 52 2.16 3.96 -7.22
CA GLN A 52 0.75 3.58 -7.04
C GLN A 52 0.66 2.23 -6.34
N TYR A 53 -0.42 2.02 -5.62
CA TYR A 53 -0.70 0.72 -5.05
C TYR A 53 -2.08 0.21 -5.47
N ILE A 54 -2.20 -1.10 -5.49
CA ILE A 54 -3.45 -1.80 -5.72
C ILE A 54 -3.75 -2.56 -4.43
N THR A 55 -4.97 -2.38 -3.93
CA THR A 55 -5.39 -3.08 -2.72
C THR A 55 -5.68 -4.55 -3.00
N GLU A 56 -5.76 -5.33 -1.94
CA GLU A 56 -6.03 -6.76 -2.04
C GLU A 56 -7.37 -7.06 -2.71
N ASP A 57 -8.37 -6.19 -2.54
CA ASP A 57 -9.68 -6.33 -3.18
C ASP A 57 -9.77 -5.74 -4.59
N GLY A 58 -8.68 -5.22 -5.13
CA GLY A 58 -8.60 -4.78 -6.52
C GLY A 58 -8.88 -3.31 -6.78
N ALA A 59 -8.86 -2.46 -5.77
CA ALA A 59 -8.93 -1.01 -5.97
C ALA A 59 -7.57 -0.49 -6.42
N ILE A 60 -7.53 0.23 -7.53
CA ILE A 60 -6.30 0.77 -8.10
C ILE A 60 -6.13 2.22 -7.68
N ALA A 61 -5.03 2.50 -6.99
CA ALA A 61 -4.66 3.83 -6.49
C ALA A 61 -5.78 4.53 -5.72
N PRO A 62 -6.45 3.85 -4.78
CA PRO A 62 -7.50 4.50 -3.99
C PRO A 62 -6.91 5.42 -2.92
N GLU A 63 -7.73 6.31 -2.40
CA GLU A 63 -7.43 7.04 -1.18
C GLU A 63 -8.10 6.33 0.01
N PRO A 64 -7.41 6.17 1.13
CA PRO A 64 -8.00 5.54 2.29
C PRO A 64 -9.03 6.44 2.95
N MET A 65 -10.05 5.82 3.54
CA MET A 65 -11.05 6.52 4.33
C MET A 65 -10.46 6.98 5.68
N LEU A 66 -10.97 8.08 6.21
CA LEU A 66 -10.55 8.59 7.52
C LEU A 66 -11.72 8.45 8.52
N PRO A 67 -11.47 8.02 9.75
CA PRO A 67 -10.17 7.60 10.30
C PRO A 67 -9.63 6.35 9.62
N PHE A 68 -8.32 6.29 9.51
CA PHE A 68 -7.65 5.27 8.71
C PHE A 68 -7.67 3.90 9.37
N ASP A 69 -8.27 2.94 8.68
CA ASP A 69 -8.20 1.52 9.06
C ASP A 69 -7.53 0.77 7.92
N PRO A 70 -6.28 0.35 8.10
CA PRO A 70 -5.52 -0.27 7.02
C PRO A 70 -6.10 -1.62 6.57
N ILE A 71 -6.67 -2.39 7.50
CA ILE A 71 -7.24 -3.68 7.14
C ILE A 71 -8.49 -3.50 6.30
N GLN A 72 -9.41 -2.64 6.74
CA GLN A 72 -10.63 -2.37 5.99
C GLN A 72 -10.33 -1.74 4.63
N THR A 73 -9.38 -0.83 4.58
CA THR A 73 -9.01 -0.16 3.33
C THR A 73 -8.50 -1.15 2.29
N MET A 74 -7.81 -2.21 2.72
CA MET A 74 -7.26 -3.20 1.80
C MET A 74 -8.26 -4.23 1.31
N VAL A 75 -9.27 -4.54 2.11
CA VAL A 75 -10.19 -5.65 1.82
C VAL A 75 -11.62 -5.20 1.51
N SER A 76 -11.89 -3.92 1.54
CA SER A 76 -13.24 -3.42 1.28
C SER A 76 -13.19 -2.11 0.51
N SER A 77 -13.80 -2.11 -0.66
CA SER A 77 -13.96 -0.91 -1.47
C SER A 77 -14.78 0.19 -0.78
N ARG A 78 -15.50 -0.17 0.28
CA ARG A 78 -16.27 0.81 1.08
C ARG A 78 -15.40 1.64 2.00
N ALA A 79 -14.18 1.19 2.27
CA ALA A 79 -13.24 1.87 3.15
C ALA A 79 -12.21 2.69 2.41
N SER A 80 -12.39 2.89 1.12
CA SER A 80 -11.52 3.73 0.29
C SER A 80 -12.35 4.46 -0.76
N TYR A 81 -11.76 5.47 -1.38
CA TYR A 81 -12.45 6.29 -2.37
C TYR A 81 -11.49 6.82 -3.43
N LYS A 82 -12.02 7.43 -4.47
CA LYS A 82 -11.26 8.05 -5.56
C LYS A 82 -10.28 7.11 -6.24
N ALA A 83 -10.60 5.83 -6.33
CA ALA A 83 -9.76 4.91 -7.07
C ALA A 83 -9.77 5.25 -8.56
N LEU A 84 -8.65 5.02 -9.23
CA LEU A 84 -8.60 5.13 -10.69
C LEU A 84 -9.48 4.07 -11.34
N GLN A 85 -9.55 2.91 -10.72
CA GLN A 85 -10.39 1.81 -11.16
C GLN A 85 -10.77 0.96 -9.95
N TRP A 86 -12.01 0.50 -9.95
CA TRP A 86 -12.49 -0.49 -8.99
C TRP A 86 -12.52 -1.85 -9.67
N GLY A 87 -11.99 -2.85 -9.01
CA GLY A 87 -12.00 -4.21 -9.51
C GLY A 87 -12.31 -5.18 -8.40
N THR A 88 -11.85 -6.41 -8.56
CA THR A 88 -11.95 -7.48 -7.58
C THR A 88 -10.55 -8.01 -7.29
N MET A 89 -10.45 -8.94 -6.33
CA MET A 89 -9.19 -9.64 -6.09
C MET A 89 -8.68 -10.33 -7.37
N ASN A 90 -9.58 -10.88 -8.18
CA ASN A 90 -9.21 -11.48 -9.46
C ASN A 90 -8.62 -10.47 -10.43
N THR A 91 -9.10 -9.23 -10.42
CA THR A 91 -8.54 -8.15 -11.25
C THR A 91 -7.07 -7.92 -10.94
N ALA A 92 -6.72 -7.82 -9.64
CA ALA A 92 -5.34 -7.65 -9.22
C ALA A 92 -4.46 -8.83 -9.65
N GLN A 93 -4.97 -10.05 -9.50
CA GLN A 93 -4.26 -11.26 -9.92
C GLN A 93 -4.05 -11.31 -11.43
N ASP A 94 -5.06 -10.94 -12.21
CA ASP A 94 -4.96 -10.90 -13.66
C ASP A 94 -3.92 -9.86 -14.12
N TYR A 95 -3.92 -8.69 -13.50
CA TYR A 95 -2.95 -7.65 -13.82
C TYR A 95 -1.53 -8.07 -13.45
N ALA A 96 -1.35 -8.78 -12.33
CA ALA A 96 -0.06 -9.34 -11.97
C ALA A 96 0.41 -10.37 -13.00
N ALA A 97 -0.48 -11.25 -13.43
CA ALA A 97 -0.18 -12.28 -14.44
C ALA A 97 0.17 -11.67 -15.80
N LEU A 98 -0.43 -10.53 -16.14
CA LEU A 98 -0.13 -9.80 -17.37
C LEU A 98 1.13 -8.92 -17.29
N GLY A 99 1.78 -8.87 -16.14
CA GLY A 99 2.97 -8.05 -15.97
C GLY A 99 2.70 -6.55 -15.82
N LEU A 100 1.48 -6.16 -15.45
CA LEU A 100 1.09 -4.76 -15.26
C LEU A 100 1.40 -4.24 -13.85
N ILE A 101 1.74 -5.12 -12.93
CA ILE A 101 2.15 -4.80 -11.56
C ILE A 101 3.65 -5.07 -11.45
N ASP A 102 4.40 -4.09 -10.97
CA ASP A 102 5.86 -4.19 -10.89
C ASP A 102 6.30 -5.05 -9.71
N TYR A 103 5.67 -4.86 -8.54
CA TYR A 103 6.09 -5.53 -7.30
C TYR A 103 4.87 -5.91 -6.45
N GLY A 104 4.98 -7.01 -5.74
CA GLY A 104 4.08 -7.35 -4.65
C GLY A 104 4.76 -7.16 -3.31
N ILE A 105 4.07 -6.54 -2.37
CA ILE A 105 4.55 -6.39 -1.00
C ILE A 105 3.57 -7.08 -0.08
N LEU A 106 4.03 -8.11 0.59
CA LEU A 106 3.23 -8.92 1.49
C LEU A 106 3.78 -8.81 2.90
N ASN A 107 2.89 -8.71 3.87
CA ASN A 107 3.25 -8.81 5.27
C ASN A 107 3.13 -10.26 5.74
N THR A 108 3.95 -10.66 6.70
CA THR A 108 3.86 -12.00 7.29
C THR A 108 3.29 -11.91 8.70
N LEU A 109 2.50 -12.92 9.06
CA LEU A 109 1.96 -13.03 10.41
C LEU A 109 2.92 -13.74 11.36
N GLN A 110 3.80 -14.58 10.81
CA GLN A 110 4.75 -15.35 11.60
C GLN A 110 6.01 -15.61 10.79
N VAL A 111 7.15 -15.50 11.47
CA VAL A 111 8.46 -15.84 10.91
C VAL A 111 9.09 -16.87 11.83
N ASP A 112 9.48 -18.00 11.28
CA ASP A 112 10.17 -19.07 12.02
C ASP A 112 11.68 -18.83 12.10
#